data_6039e9e2aeab57c0bbef22c6a4590d18
#
_entry.id   6039e9e2aeab57c0bbef22c6a4590d18
#
_cell.length_a   1.000
_cell.length_b   1.000
_cell.length_c   1.000
_cell.angle_alpha   90.00
_cell.angle_beta   90.00
_cell.angle_gamma   90.00
#
_symmetry.space_group_name_H-M   'P 1'
#
loop_
_entity.id
_entity.type
_entity.pdbx_description
1 polymer ?
#
loop_
_entity_poly.entity_id
_entity_poly.type
_entity_poly.pdbx_seq_one_letter_code
_entity_poly.pdbx_strand_id
1 'polypeptide(L)'
;MRILLSVAVAAGALAPLTKRGTPGRIVAVRSAYDVEGGDTSSAPYDIEEPPAPAAEPTKDVAALKSKLFAACAAADRGFAASPADRAEIEALLDELSPLSPIEEPTRGIADGAADAPLRKCWRLVYTSASDVSTLAANPLASLGGIYQDARELPVVVNVIDSFPRLLANLPPEAASKLATTTRLRVQTRARPRSATRVGLTFERVGAEQLAILGQEVPDWLPRPAVDLPQLGLDVQRRIFSVGDEEDPRDAASNPAFFDVMYLDDELLIIKQGSPGGMFAAVAVDDLARGY
;
A
#
# COMPACT_ATOMS: atom_id res chain seq x y z
N MET A 1 6.91 -15.76 19.33
CA MET A 1 5.60 -15.17 19.67
C MET A 1 5.56 -13.63 19.52
N ARG A 2 6.63 -12.89 19.83
CA ARG A 2 6.70 -11.42 19.58
C ARG A 2 6.79 -11.05 18.08
N ILE A 3 7.37 -11.88 17.23
CA ILE A 3 7.50 -11.65 15.78
C ILE A 3 6.15 -11.73 15.06
N LEU A 4 5.28 -12.64 15.46
CA LEU A 4 3.90 -12.74 14.93
C LEU A 4 3.04 -11.53 15.33
N LEU A 5 3.29 -10.96 16.52
CA LEU A 5 2.60 -9.75 16.98
C LEU A 5 3.06 -8.50 16.21
N SER A 6 4.35 -8.41 15.85
CA SER A 6 4.89 -7.28 15.09
C SER A 6 4.35 -7.23 13.65
N VAL A 7 4.02 -8.35 13.05
CA VAL A 7 3.48 -8.39 11.68
C VAL A 7 1.98 -8.10 11.66
N ALA A 8 1.25 -8.49 12.70
CA ALA A 8 -0.12 -8.04 12.89
C ALA A 8 -0.19 -6.52 13.18
N VAL A 9 0.83 -5.97 13.83
CA VAL A 9 1.05 -4.51 14.05
C VAL A 9 1.41 -3.81 12.73
N ALA A 10 2.10 -4.47 11.80
CA ALA A 10 2.40 -3.93 10.47
C ALA A 10 1.15 -3.68 9.60
N ALA A 11 0.00 -4.19 10.00
CA ALA A 11 -1.25 -4.01 9.27
C ALA A 11 -2.18 -2.94 9.87
N GLY A 12 -1.77 -2.25 10.89
CA GLY A 12 -2.53 -1.15 11.48
C GLY A 12 -2.51 -1.15 12.98
N ALA A 13 -1.70 -0.34 13.58
CA ALA A 13 -1.82 0.33 14.84
C ALA A 13 -0.60 0.30 15.73
N LEU A 14 -0.09 1.45 15.94
CA LEU A 14 0.32 2.01 17.25
C LEU A 14 0.55 3.52 17.07
N ALA A 15 -0.51 4.30 17.19
CA ALA A 15 -0.38 5.75 17.41
C ALA A 15 -0.38 6.02 18.92
N PRO A 16 0.54 6.86 19.44
CA PRO A 16 0.49 7.28 20.83
C PRO A 16 -0.64 8.31 21.01
N LEU A 17 -1.38 8.17 22.12
CA LEU A 17 -2.38 9.11 22.62
C LEU A 17 -1.79 10.52 22.74
N THR A 18 -2.26 11.46 21.94
CA THR A 18 -2.14 12.90 22.23
C THR A 18 -3.51 13.54 22.33
N LYS A 19 -3.60 14.42 23.32
CA LYS A 19 -4.75 15.05 23.93
C LYS A 19 -5.70 15.79 22.97
N ARG A 20 -6.99 15.75 23.37
CA ARG A 20 -8.15 16.54 22.93
C ARG A 20 -7.83 18.01 22.63
N GLY A 21 -8.25 18.47 21.46
CA GLY A 21 -8.50 19.87 21.14
C GLY A 21 -9.99 20.09 20.87
N THR A 22 -10.55 21.10 21.49
CA THR A 22 -11.96 21.53 21.54
C THR A 22 -12.51 21.92 20.15
N PRO A 23 -13.80 21.69 19.84
CA PRO A 23 -14.36 22.02 18.54
C PRO A 23 -14.65 23.53 18.40
N GLY A 24 -14.09 24.11 17.37
CA GLY A 24 -14.39 25.49 16.92
C GLY A 24 -15.73 25.58 16.18
N ARG A 25 -16.51 26.54 16.58
CA ARG A 25 -17.85 26.92 16.10
C ARG A 25 -17.79 27.40 14.66
N ILE A 26 -18.52 26.76 13.76
CA ILE A 26 -18.70 27.22 12.37
C ILE A 26 -19.79 28.29 12.35
N VAL A 27 -19.45 29.49 11.86
CA VAL A 27 -20.38 30.58 11.57
C VAL A 27 -20.76 30.46 10.12
N ALA A 28 -22.03 30.27 9.86
CA ALA A 28 -22.62 30.31 8.51
C ALA A 28 -22.78 31.77 8.05
N VAL A 29 -22.15 32.11 6.94
CA VAL A 29 -22.40 33.38 6.25
C VAL A 29 -23.40 33.13 5.13
N ARG A 30 -24.58 33.72 5.28
CA ARG A 30 -25.57 33.89 4.20
C ARG A 30 -25.17 35.08 3.35
N SER A 31 -25.02 34.90 2.04
CA SER A 31 -24.98 35.99 1.08
C SER A 31 -26.29 36.00 0.27
N ALA A 32 -27.07 37.05 0.43
CA ALA A 32 -28.18 37.37 -0.44
C ALA A 32 -27.67 38.36 -1.51
N TYR A 33 -27.92 38.08 -2.76
CA TYR A 33 -27.85 39.06 -3.83
C TYR A 33 -29.18 38.99 -4.61
N ASP A 34 -30.02 39.99 -4.38
CA ASP A 34 -31.08 40.40 -5.30
C ASP A 34 -30.43 41.20 -6.42
N VAL A 35 -30.71 40.88 -7.68
CA VAL A 35 -30.41 41.74 -8.83
C VAL A 35 -31.67 41.92 -9.61
N GLU A 36 -32.19 43.14 -9.50
CA GLU A 36 -33.26 43.67 -10.36
C GLU A 36 -32.77 43.89 -11.79
N GLY A 37 -33.70 43.75 -12.72
CA GLY A 37 -33.51 43.79 -14.13
C GLY A 37 -33.12 45.17 -14.72
N GLY A 38 -32.45 45.13 -15.84
CA GLY A 38 -32.07 46.28 -16.67
C GLY A 38 -31.84 45.86 -18.11
N ASP A 39 -32.62 46.41 -18.89
CA ASP A 39 -32.98 46.52 -20.29
C ASP A 39 -31.90 46.20 -21.35
N THR A 40 -32.42 45.71 -22.46
CA THR A 40 -31.77 45.27 -23.69
C THR A 40 -31.23 46.42 -24.52
N SER A 41 -29.99 46.32 -24.98
CA SER A 41 -29.53 46.92 -26.23
C SER A 41 -28.48 46.01 -26.89
N SER A 42 -28.89 45.47 -28.03
CA SER A 42 -28.10 44.60 -28.88
C SER A 42 -27.09 45.38 -29.72
N ALA A 43 -25.80 45.12 -29.51
CA ALA A 43 -24.78 45.33 -30.54
C ALA A 43 -24.04 43.99 -30.75
N PRO A 44 -23.73 43.58 -31.99
CA PRO A 44 -22.99 42.38 -32.24
C PRO A 44 -21.54 42.62 -31.86
N TYR A 45 -21.13 42.02 -30.74
CA TYR A 45 -19.72 41.88 -30.43
C TYR A 45 -19.21 40.68 -31.21
N ASP A 46 -18.26 40.94 -32.11
CA ASP A 46 -17.37 39.86 -32.61
C ASP A 46 -16.64 39.27 -31.41
N ILE A 47 -17.08 38.12 -30.97
CA ILE A 47 -16.38 37.32 -29.96
C ILE A 47 -15.19 36.69 -30.69
N GLU A 48 -14.03 37.36 -30.62
CA GLU A 48 -12.77 36.69 -30.89
C GLU A 48 -12.70 35.48 -29.93
N GLU A 49 -12.78 34.28 -30.49
CA GLU A 49 -12.59 33.02 -29.75
C GLU A 49 -11.23 33.09 -29.04
N PRO A 50 -11.18 32.96 -27.73
CA PRO A 50 -9.90 33.02 -27.02
C PRO A 50 -8.98 31.95 -27.60
N PRO A 51 -7.69 32.24 -27.80
CA PRO A 51 -6.74 31.27 -28.33
C PRO A 51 -6.81 29.99 -27.50
N ALA A 52 -6.95 28.85 -28.17
CA ALA A 52 -7.00 27.56 -27.52
C ALA A 52 -5.84 27.44 -26.51
N PRO A 53 -6.10 27.01 -25.27
CA PRO A 53 -5.05 26.90 -24.27
C PRO A 53 -3.91 26.09 -24.84
N ALA A 54 -2.69 26.62 -24.78
CA ALA A 54 -1.50 25.92 -25.21
C ALA A 54 -1.48 24.54 -24.55
N ALA A 55 -1.40 23.47 -25.33
CA ALA A 55 -1.35 22.11 -24.84
C ALA A 55 -0.21 22.02 -23.81
N GLU A 56 -0.56 21.74 -22.55
CA GLU A 56 0.45 21.52 -21.51
C GLU A 56 1.37 20.39 -22.02
N PRO A 57 2.71 20.50 -21.80
CA PRO A 57 3.63 19.46 -22.25
C PRO A 57 3.20 18.14 -21.61
N THR A 58 2.87 17.16 -22.43
CA THR A 58 2.54 15.81 -21.99
C THR A 58 3.71 15.27 -21.19
N LYS A 59 3.52 15.08 -19.88
CA LYS A 59 4.55 14.54 -18.98
C LYS A 59 4.97 13.15 -19.50
N ASP A 60 6.26 12.94 -19.63
CA ASP A 60 6.79 11.65 -20.04
C ASP A 60 6.73 10.67 -18.86
N VAL A 61 5.66 9.86 -18.82
CA VAL A 61 5.42 8.86 -17.77
C VAL A 61 6.57 7.85 -17.68
N ALA A 62 7.17 7.45 -18.83
CA ALA A 62 8.27 6.50 -18.82
C ALA A 62 9.52 7.09 -18.16
N ALA A 63 9.83 8.36 -18.42
CA ALA A 63 10.93 9.05 -17.76
C ALA A 63 10.70 9.23 -16.25
N LEU A 64 9.45 9.53 -15.83
CA LEU A 64 9.09 9.62 -14.40
C LEU A 64 9.23 8.28 -13.70
N LYS A 65 8.73 7.18 -14.27
CA LYS A 65 8.91 5.83 -13.74
C LYS A 65 10.39 5.46 -13.61
N SER A 66 11.20 5.76 -14.63
CA SER A 66 12.63 5.46 -14.62
C SER A 66 13.35 6.17 -13.47
N LYS A 67 13.04 7.47 -13.24
CA LYS A 67 13.56 8.23 -12.11
C LYS A 67 13.10 7.65 -10.78
N LEU A 68 11.80 7.32 -10.67
CA LEU A 68 11.24 6.72 -9.47
C LEU A 68 11.96 5.41 -9.12
N PHE A 69 12.13 4.49 -10.08
CA PHE A 69 12.78 3.20 -9.81
C PHE A 69 14.25 3.37 -9.41
N ALA A 70 14.97 4.31 -10.02
CA ALA A 70 16.36 4.62 -9.65
C ALA A 70 16.43 5.15 -8.20
N ALA A 71 15.58 6.09 -7.83
CA ALA A 71 15.52 6.65 -6.48
C ALA A 71 15.12 5.58 -5.44
N CYS A 72 14.11 4.75 -5.73
CA CYS A 72 13.68 3.66 -4.86
C CYS A 72 14.79 2.62 -4.63
N ALA A 73 15.55 2.27 -5.67
CA ALA A 73 16.67 1.33 -5.58
C ALA A 73 17.82 1.91 -4.73
N ALA A 74 18.16 3.20 -4.91
CA ALA A 74 19.18 3.88 -4.13
C ALA A 74 18.82 3.97 -2.64
N ALA A 75 17.51 4.09 -2.32
CA ALA A 75 16.97 4.20 -0.97
C ALA A 75 16.68 2.84 -0.29
N ASP A 76 17.10 1.71 -0.86
CA ASP A 76 16.72 0.36 -0.40
C ASP A 76 15.21 0.28 -0.07
N ARG A 77 14.37 0.52 -1.05
CA ARG A 77 12.91 0.47 -0.90
C ARG A 77 12.36 1.45 0.15
N GLY A 78 13.10 2.48 0.52
CA GLY A 78 12.76 3.46 1.55
C GLY A 78 13.34 3.15 2.93
N PHE A 79 13.93 1.97 3.16
CA PHE A 79 14.49 1.56 4.45
C PHE A 79 15.79 2.33 4.78
N ALA A 80 16.57 2.70 3.77
CA ALA A 80 17.79 3.50 3.91
C ALA A 80 17.58 4.98 3.51
N ALA A 81 16.35 5.39 3.18
CA ALA A 81 16.04 6.73 2.70
C ALA A 81 16.29 7.81 3.76
N SER A 82 17.07 8.82 3.42
CA SER A 82 17.13 10.08 4.16
C SER A 82 15.80 10.85 4.04
N PRO A 83 15.56 11.88 4.87
CA PRO A 83 14.38 12.74 4.68
C PRO A 83 14.33 13.40 3.28
N ALA A 84 15.47 13.73 2.68
CA ALA A 84 15.55 14.30 1.34
C ALA A 84 15.16 13.26 0.26
N ASP A 85 15.69 12.03 0.35
CA ASP A 85 15.35 10.93 -0.56
C ASP A 85 13.85 10.61 -0.51
N ARG A 86 13.26 10.60 0.70
CA ARG A 86 11.82 10.40 0.87
C ARG A 86 11.01 11.49 0.19
N ALA A 87 11.38 12.76 0.39
CA ALA A 87 10.70 13.89 -0.22
C ALA A 87 10.79 13.84 -1.75
N GLU A 88 11.94 13.46 -2.31
CA GLU A 88 12.12 13.28 -3.76
C GLU A 88 11.24 12.15 -4.30
N ILE A 89 11.25 10.98 -3.65
CA ILE A 89 10.44 9.83 -4.08
C ILE A 89 8.96 10.16 -3.99
N GLU A 90 8.51 10.75 -2.87
CA GLU A 90 7.09 11.12 -2.69
C GLU A 90 6.64 12.17 -3.71
N ALA A 91 7.48 13.13 -4.09
CA ALA A 91 7.19 14.08 -5.15
C ALA A 91 6.99 13.38 -6.51
N LEU A 92 7.82 12.35 -6.84
CA LEU A 92 7.65 11.56 -8.06
C LEU A 92 6.36 10.72 -8.03
N LEU A 93 6.00 10.16 -6.86
CA LEU A 93 4.73 9.43 -6.69
C LEU A 93 3.52 10.36 -6.87
N ASP A 94 3.57 11.57 -6.30
CA ASP A 94 2.51 12.58 -6.45
C ASP A 94 2.42 13.08 -7.88
N GLU A 95 3.54 13.19 -8.60
CA GLU A 95 3.57 13.60 -10.01
C GLU A 95 2.99 12.52 -10.95
N LEU A 96 3.19 11.25 -10.64
CA LEU A 96 2.62 10.11 -11.39
C LEU A 96 1.13 9.91 -11.12
N SER A 97 0.66 10.18 -9.91
CA SER A 97 -0.71 9.90 -9.49
C SER A 97 -1.81 10.41 -10.44
N PRO A 98 -1.79 11.67 -10.91
CA PRO A 98 -2.80 12.17 -11.84
C PRO A 98 -2.67 11.62 -13.27
N LEU A 99 -1.60 10.88 -13.57
CA LEU A 99 -1.34 10.29 -14.88
C LEU A 99 -1.76 8.82 -14.95
N SER A 100 -2.50 8.31 -13.95
CA SER A 100 -2.99 6.93 -13.93
C SER A 100 -3.87 6.64 -15.14
N PRO A 101 -3.55 5.63 -15.96
CA PRO A 101 -4.38 5.30 -17.13
C PRO A 101 -5.65 4.52 -16.76
N ILE A 102 -5.77 4.05 -15.51
CA ILE A 102 -6.91 3.25 -15.04
C ILE A 102 -7.73 4.08 -14.06
N GLU A 103 -8.94 4.49 -14.47
CA GLU A 103 -9.85 5.31 -13.66
C GLU A 103 -10.52 4.52 -12.53
N GLU A 104 -10.83 3.24 -12.78
CA GLU A 104 -11.51 2.35 -11.83
C GLU A 104 -10.64 1.13 -11.47
N PRO A 105 -9.53 1.32 -10.74
CA PRO A 105 -8.64 0.22 -10.37
C PRO A 105 -9.30 -0.85 -9.49
N THR A 106 -10.41 -0.54 -8.83
CA THR A 106 -11.15 -1.48 -7.96
C THR A 106 -12.16 -2.35 -8.70
N ARG A 107 -12.34 -2.13 -10.01
CA ARG A 107 -13.25 -2.91 -10.84
C ARG A 107 -12.92 -4.40 -10.78
N GLY A 108 -13.94 -5.24 -10.64
CA GLY A 108 -13.80 -6.70 -10.65
C GLY A 108 -13.20 -7.32 -9.39
N ILE A 109 -12.92 -6.55 -8.33
CA ILE A 109 -12.38 -7.12 -7.07
C ILE A 109 -13.41 -8.01 -6.38
N ALA A 110 -14.66 -7.56 -6.28
CA ALA A 110 -15.69 -8.23 -5.47
C ALA A 110 -16.04 -9.62 -5.98
N ASP A 111 -16.09 -9.80 -7.28
CA ASP A 111 -16.43 -11.02 -8.01
C ASP A 111 -15.21 -11.80 -8.51
N GLY A 112 -14.01 -11.29 -8.27
CA GLY A 112 -12.75 -11.93 -8.67
C GLY A 112 -12.57 -12.02 -10.17
N ALA A 113 -13.04 -10.99 -10.91
CA ALA A 113 -13.00 -10.97 -12.36
C ALA A 113 -11.59 -11.22 -12.91
N ALA A 114 -11.49 -11.98 -13.99
CA ALA A 114 -10.20 -12.33 -14.58
C ALA A 114 -9.46 -11.11 -15.16
N ASP A 115 -10.20 -10.09 -15.56
CA ASP A 115 -9.72 -8.82 -16.11
C ASP A 115 -9.63 -7.68 -15.08
N ALA A 116 -9.74 -7.99 -13.77
CA ALA A 116 -9.61 -7.00 -12.72
C ALA A 116 -8.21 -6.36 -12.77
N PRO A 117 -8.09 -5.02 -12.85
CA PRO A 117 -6.79 -4.35 -13.06
C PRO A 117 -5.75 -4.66 -11.97
N LEU A 118 -6.18 -4.84 -10.72
CA LEU A 118 -5.31 -5.18 -9.59
C LEU A 118 -4.89 -6.66 -9.54
N ARG A 119 -5.43 -7.53 -10.42
CA ARG A 119 -5.19 -8.98 -10.40
C ARG A 119 -3.80 -9.36 -10.88
N LYS A 120 -2.79 -9.02 -10.11
CA LYS A 120 -1.37 -9.32 -10.35
C LYS A 120 -0.66 -9.66 -9.05
N CYS A 121 0.57 -10.15 -9.16
CA CYS A 121 1.51 -10.18 -8.05
C CYS A 121 2.34 -8.90 -8.07
N TRP A 122 2.33 -8.14 -6.98
CA TRP A 122 2.98 -6.85 -6.84
C TRP A 122 4.16 -6.95 -5.89
N ARG A 123 5.37 -6.64 -6.36
CA ARG A 123 6.58 -6.61 -5.53
C ARG A 123 6.87 -5.19 -5.07
N LEU A 124 7.02 -5.00 -3.77
CA LEU A 124 7.35 -3.71 -3.16
C LEU A 124 8.70 -3.19 -3.66
N VAL A 125 8.73 -1.95 -4.15
CA VAL A 125 9.93 -1.20 -4.52
C VAL A 125 10.13 0.04 -3.68
N TYR A 126 9.08 0.53 -2.99
CA TYR A 126 9.17 1.65 -2.05
C TYR A 126 8.07 1.62 -1.01
N THR A 127 8.42 2.03 0.21
CA THR A 127 7.45 2.39 1.25
C THR A 127 7.96 3.48 2.15
N SER A 128 7.07 4.40 2.56
CA SER A 128 7.27 5.33 3.66
C SER A 128 6.49 4.94 4.91
N ALA A 129 5.77 3.82 4.87
CA ALA A 129 4.95 3.36 5.99
C ALA A 129 5.83 2.92 7.18
N SER A 130 5.54 3.49 8.36
CA SER A 130 6.34 3.28 9.57
C SER A 130 6.28 1.85 10.09
N ASP A 131 5.18 1.16 9.88
CA ASP A 131 4.97 -0.23 10.28
C ASP A 131 5.93 -1.18 9.53
N VAL A 132 6.10 -1.01 8.23
CA VAL A 132 7.04 -1.80 7.43
C VAL A 132 8.49 -1.42 7.74
N SER A 133 8.78 -0.13 7.94
CA SER A 133 10.11 0.34 8.33
C SER A 133 10.56 -0.23 9.69
N THR A 134 9.61 -0.43 10.61
CA THR A 134 9.89 -1.06 11.91
C THR A 134 10.31 -2.52 11.76
N LEU A 135 9.74 -3.25 10.79
CA LEU A 135 10.18 -4.63 10.50
C LEU A 135 11.63 -4.67 10.00
N ALA A 136 12.02 -3.71 9.16
CA ALA A 136 13.40 -3.59 8.67
C ALA A 136 14.41 -3.27 9.78
N ALA A 137 13.97 -2.61 10.85
CA ALA A 137 14.79 -2.30 12.02
C ALA A 137 15.08 -3.51 12.93
N ASN A 138 14.55 -4.68 12.64
CA ASN A 138 14.80 -5.90 13.43
C ASN A 138 16.29 -6.25 13.44
N PRO A 139 16.97 -6.33 14.62
CA PRO A 139 18.40 -6.60 14.69
C PRO A 139 18.77 -8.05 14.33
N LEU A 140 17.83 -8.99 14.38
CA LEU A 140 18.07 -10.41 14.15
C LEU A 140 17.71 -10.87 12.74
N ALA A 141 16.85 -10.11 12.04
CA ALA A 141 16.36 -10.49 10.73
C ALA A 141 16.52 -9.34 9.72
N SER A 142 16.89 -9.70 8.50
CA SER A 142 16.83 -8.83 7.33
C SER A 142 15.59 -9.16 6.51
N LEU A 143 15.02 -8.15 5.88
CA LEU A 143 13.87 -8.32 4.98
C LEU A 143 14.35 -8.70 3.57
N GLY A 144 13.78 -9.76 3.05
CA GLY A 144 13.87 -10.16 1.66
C GLY A 144 12.82 -9.48 0.78
N GLY A 145 12.19 -10.24 -0.10
CA GLY A 145 11.09 -9.77 -0.92
C GLY A 145 9.85 -9.46 -0.08
N ILE A 146 9.16 -8.41 -0.46
CA ILE A 146 7.83 -8.06 0.09
C ILE A 146 6.89 -7.99 -1.09
N TYR A 147 5.78 -8.72 -1.01
CA TYR A 147 4.84 -8.86 -2.11
C TYR A 147 3.40 -8.68 -1.63
N GLN A 148 2.54 -8.22 -2.53
CA GLN A 148 1.10 -8.29 -2.43
C GLN A 148 0.59 -9.14 -3.59
N ASP A 149 0.21 -10.38 -3.29
CA ASP A 149 -0.33 -11.32 -4.27
C ASP A 149 -1.86 -11.17 -4.34
N ALA A 150 -2.33 -10.53 -5.40
CA ALA A 150 -3.74 -10.28 -5.67
C ALA A 150 -4.27 -11.13 -6.86
N ARG A 151 -3.56 -12.19 -7.25
CA ARG A 151 -3.97 -13.04 -8.38
C ARG A 151 -5.25 -13.81 -8.12
N GLU A 152 -5.64 -14.01 -6.86
CA GLU A 152 -6.84 -14.74 -6.45
C GLU A 152 -7.88 -13.82 -5.79
N LEU A 153 -8.16 -12.65 -6.40
CA LEU A 153 -9.18 -11.72 -5.91
C LEU A 153 -10.51 -12.42 -5.65
N PRO A 154 -11.23 -12.05 -4.58
CA PRO A 154 -10.98 -10.97 -3.63
C PRO A 154 -9.97 -11.30 -2.53
N VAL A 155 -9.32 -12.45 -2.55
CA VAL A 155 -8.27 -12.81 -1.59
C VAL A 155 -6.97 -12.15 -2.03
N VAL A 156 -6.35 -11.42 -1.11
CA VAL A 156 -5.03 -10.78 -1.28
C VAL A 156 -4.10 -11.28 -0.20
N VAL A 157 -2.94 -11.78 -0.58
CA VAL A 157 -1.94 -12.29 0.36
C VAL A 157 -0.74 -11.37 0.38
N ASN A 158 -0.52 -10.70 1.51
CA ASN A 158 0.73 -9.98 1.74
C ASN A 158 1.80 -10.99 2.17
N VAL A 159 2.91 -11.00 1.46
CA VAL A 159 4.01 -11.94 1.64
C VAL A 159 5.27 -11.18 2.01
N ILE A 160 5.92 -11.59 3.09
CA ILE A 160 7.15 -10.97 3.58
C ILE A 160 8.18 -12.07 3.81
N ASP A 161 9.25 -12.02 3.05
CA ASP A 161 10.39 -12.91 3.24
C ASP A 161 11.39 -12.30 4.22
N SER A 162 11.94 -13.12 5.08
CA SER A 162 12.96 -12.72 6.03
C SER A 162 14.03 -13.79 6.17
N PHE A 163 15.24 -13.36 6.50
CA PHE A 163 16.40 -14.23 6.72
C PHE A 163 17.25 -13.68 7.87
N PRO A 164 18.04 -14.53 8.55
CA PRO A 164 18.93 -14.08 9.61
C PRO A 164 19.88 -12.99 9.14
N ARG A 165 19.92 -11.87 9.83
CA ARG A 165 20.76 -10.70 9.47
C ARG A 165 22.24 -11.05 9.37
N LEU A 166 22.70 -12.03 10.15
CA LEU A 166 24.08 -12.50 10.08
C LEU A 166 24.47 -12.95 8.68
N LEU A 167 23.55 -13.53 7.92
CA LEU A 167 23.83 -14.02 6.56
C LEU A 167 24.10 -12.87 5.58
N ALA A 168 23.53 -11.69 5.81
CA ALA A 168 23.77 -10.51 4.96
C ALA A 168 25.24 -10.01 4.99
N ASN A 169 26.00 -10.39 6.02
CA ASN A 169 27.41 -10.03 6.19
C ASN A 169 28.39 -11.11 5.71
N LEU A 170 27.88 -12.24 5.19
CA LEU A 170 28.71 -13.31 4.69
C LEU A 170 28.97 -13.17 3.18
N PRO A 171 30.09 -13.71 2.68
CA PRO A 171 30.27 -13.86 1.24
C PRO A 171 29.11 -14.64 0.61
N PRO A 172 28.67 -14.32 -0.63
CA PRO A 172 27.49 -14.92 -1.25
C PRO A 172 27.49 -16.45 -1.26
N GLU A 173 28.65 -17.08 -1.47
CA GLU A 173 28.78 -18.53 -1.44
C GLU A 173 28.52 -19.16 -0.07
N ALA A 174 28.93 -18.48 1.00
CA ALA A 174 28.67 -18.93 2.37
C ALA A 174 27.23 -18.63 2.76
N ALA A 175 26.72 -17.47 2.38
CA ALA A 175 25.33 -17.08 2.63
C ALA A 175 24.35 -18.07 1.98
N SER A 176 24.59 -18.50 0.73
CA SER A 176 23.73 -19.45 0.03
C SER A 176 23.69 -20.83 0.70
N LYS A 177 24.82 -21.32 1.20
CA LYS A 177 24.91 -22.60 1.93
C LYS A 177 24.23 -22.57 3.30
N LEU A 178 24.06 -21.40 3.88
CA LEU A 178 23.43 -21.21 5.19
C LEU A 178 22.05 -20.57 5.06
N ALA A 179 21.56 -20.39 3.83
CA ALA A 179 20.32 -19.72 3.55
C ALA A 179 19.17 -20.32 4.38
N THR A 180 18.58 -19.48 5.20
CA THR A 180 17.45 -19.84 6.05
C THR A 180 16.39 -18.78 5.85
N THR A 181 15.39 -19.08 5.02
CA THR A 181 14.37 -18.12 4.61
C THR A 181 13.04 -18.48 5.22
N THR A 182 12.50 -17.56 5.98
CA THR A 182 11.15 -17.66 6.53
C THR A 182 10.24 -16.73 5.73
N ARG A 183 9.12 -17.23 5.25
CA ARG A 183 8.06 -16.49 4.57
C ARG A 183 6.87 -16.34 5.49
N LEU A 184 6.47 -15.10 5.72
CA LEU A 184 5.24 -14.79 6.40
C LEU A 184 4.17 -14.46 5.36
N ARG A 185 2.96 -14.97 5.56
CA ARG A 185 1.79 -14.73 4.73
C ARG A 185 0.68 -14.13 5.58
N VAL A 186 0.17 -12.98 5.18
CA VAL A 186 -1.00 -12.35 5.79
C VAL A 186 -2.10 -12.31 4.74
N GLN A 187 -3.08 -13.19 4.88
CA GLN A 187 -4.23 -13.25 4.00
C GLN A 187 -5.26 -12.22 4.43
N THR A 188 -5.69 -11.44 3.47
CA THR A 188 -6.75 -10.44 3.63
C THR A 188 -7.81 -10.64 2.55
N ARG A 189 -9.02 -10.18 2.83
CA ARG A 189 -10.09 -10.07 1.84
C ARG A 189 -10.25 -8.62 1.45
N ALA A 190 -10.09 -8.35 0.16
CA ALA A 190 -10.27 -7.03 -0.42
C ALA A 190 -11.74 -6.79 -0.76
N ARG A 191 -12.21 -5.55 -0.52
CA ARG A 191 -13.56 -5.10 -0.89
C ARG A 191 -13.47 -3.70 -1.47
N PRO A 192 -14.05 -3.42 -2.65
CA PRO A 192 -14.13 -2.07 -3.18
C PRO A 192 -15.01 -1.21 -2.27
N ARG A 193 -14.53 -0.03 -1.91
CA ARG A 193 -15.29 1.01 -1.17
C ARG A 193 -15.60 2.22 -2.05
N SER A 194 -14.80 2.45 -3.08
CA SER A 194 -15.02 3.45 -4.14
C SER A 194 -14.29 2.99 -5.40
N ALA A 195 -14.33 3.78 -6.47
CA ALA A 195 -13.57 3.51 -7.70
C ALA A 195 -12.07 3.31 -7.45
N THR A 196 -11.49 3.96 -6.41
CA THR A 196 -10.06 3.92 -6.11
C THR A 196 -9.73 3.32 -4.74
N ARG A 197 -10.72 3.18 -3.83
CA ARG A 197 -10.48 2.74 -2.45
C ARG A 197 -10.80 1.28 -2.25
N VAL A 198 -9.87 0.54 -1.67
CA VAL A 198 -9.98 -0.87 -1.30
C VAL A 198 -9.94 -1.01 0.22
N GLY A 199 -11.01 -1.55 0.80
CA GLY A 199 -11.04 -1.98 2.20
C GLY A 199 -10.45 -3.37 2.36
N LEU A 200 -9.78 -3.63 3.48
CA LEU A 200 -9.16 -4.92 3.79
C LEU A 200 -9.76 -5.52 5.05
N THR A 201 -10.03 -6.81 5.02
CA THR A 201 -10.38 -7.59 6.21
C THR A 201 -9.34 -8.69 6.38
N PHE A 202 -8.67 -8.72 7.53
CA PHE A 202 -7.65 -9.72 7.81
C PHE A 202 -8.31 -11.05 8.15
N GLU A 203 -7.91 -12.12 7.45
CA GLU A 203 -8.50 -13.45 7.60
C GLU A 203 -7.55 -14.44 8.26
N ARG A 204 -6.27 -14.46 7.84
CA ARG A 204 -5.34 -15.50 8.27
C ARG A 204 -3.91 -15.00 8.30
N VAL A 205 -3.14 -15.47 9.24
CA VAL A 205 -1.68 -15.29 9.29
C VAL A 205 -1.02 -16.65 9.34
N GLY A 206 -0.03 -16.84 8.48
CA GLY A 206 0.76 -18.07 8.43
C GLY A 206 2.23 -17.77 8.25
N ALA A 207 3.06 -18.70 8.73
CA ALA A 207 4.50 -18.66 8.50
C ALA A 207 4.94 -19.98 7.88
N GLU A 208 5.80 -19.92 6.89
CA GLU A 208 6.42 -21.09 6.28
C GLU A 208 7.93 -20.91 6.22
N GLN A 209 8.64 -22.01 6.41
CA GLN A 209 10.07 -22.04 6.22
C GLN A 209 10.34 -22.49 4.79
N LEU A 210 10.96 -21.64 3.98
CA LEU A 210 11.26 -21.95 2.58
C LEU A 210 12.58 -22.73 2.44
N ALA A 211 13.58 -22.32 3.22
CA ALA A 211 14.88 -22.97 3.26
C ALA A 211 15.43 -23.00 4.69
N ILE A 212 16.20 -24.04 5.01
CA ILE A 212 16.96 -24.18 6.24
C ILE A 212 18.37 -24.62 5.88
N LEU A 213 19.38 -23.82 6.24
CA LEU A 213 20.79 -24.09 5.96
C LEU A 213 21.05 -24.46 4.48
N GLY A 214 20.46 -23.68 3.57
CA GLY A 214 20.61 -23.86 2.13
C GLY A 214 19.81 -25.02 1.52
N GLN A 215 19.07 -25.75 2.32
CA GLN A 215 18.22 -26.84 1.85
C GLN A 215 16.77 -26.36 1.74
N GLU A 216 16.13 -26.60 0.62
CA GLU A 216 14.69 -26.31 0.46
C GLU A 216 13.89 -27.20 1.41
N VAL A 217 12.90 -26.58 2.06
CA VAL A 217 11.99 -27.30 2.95
C VAL A 217 10.95 -28.04 2.11
N PRO A 218 10.80 -29.34 2.28
CA PRO A 218 9.81 -30.12 1.53
C PRO A 218 8.39 -29.65 1.77
N ASP A 219 7.54 -29.71 0.73
CA ASP A 219 6.14 -29.25 0.77
C ASP A 219 5.27 -30.03 1.77
N TRP A 220 5.68 -31.24 2.16
CA TRP A 220 4.96 -32.04 3.16
C TRP A 220 5.16 -31.57 4.60
N LEU A 221 6.12 -30.65 4.87
CA LEU A 221 6.35 -30.13 6.22
C LEU A 221 5.16 -29.23 6.64
N PRO A 222 4.63 -29.40 7.87
CA PRO A 222 3.53 -28.57 8.35
C PRO A 222 3.86 -27.08 8.31
N ARG A 223 2.94 -26.30 7.76
CA ARG A 223 3.03 -24.82 7.69
C ARG A 223 2.07 -24.22 8.72
N PRO A 224 2.58 -23.75 9.87
CA PRO A 224 1.70 -23.21 10.90
C PRO A 224 0.94 -21.97 10.37
N ALA A 225 -0.36 -21.94 10.60
CA ALA A 225 -1.21 -20.81 10.29
C ALA A 225 -2.26 -20.63 11.38
N VAL A 226 -2.69 -19.38 11.58
CA VAL A 226 -3.72 -19.00 12.54
C VAL A 226 -4.80 -18.21 11.83
N ASP A 227 -6.05 -18.64 11.99
CA ASP A 227 -7.20 -17.92 11.47
C ASP A 227 -7.56 -16.77 12.42
N LEU A 228 -7.45 -15.54 11.93
CA LEU A 228 -7.65 -14.32 12.75
C LEU A 228 -9.09 -14.15 13.24
N PRO A 229 -10.15 -14.53 12.49
CA PRO A 229 -11.51 -14.47 13.00
C PRO A 229 -11.78 -15.35 14.22
N GLN A 230 -10.92 -16.35 14.48
CA GLN A 230 -10.99 -17.18 15.69
C GLN A 230 -10.36 -16.49 16.91
N LEU A 231 -9.54 -15.46 16.69
CA LEU A 231 -9.10 -14.57 17.75
C LEU A 231 -10.28 -13.68 18.14
N GLY A 232 -10.65 -13.66 19.42
CA GLY A 232 -11.78 -12.87 19.93
C GLY A 232 -11.69 -11.40 19.46
N LEU A 233 -12.84 -10.75 19.33
CA LEU A 233 -12.96 -9.36 18.85
C LEU A 233 -12.04 -8.38 19.61
N ASP A 234 -11.87 -8.60 20.93
CA ASP A 234 -10.98 -7.77 21.76
C ASP A 234 -9.51 -7.86 21.33
N VAL A 235 -9.05 -9.03 20.88
CA VAL A 235 -7.70 -9.23 20.38
C VAL A 235 -7.56 -8.57 19.02
N GLN A 236 -8.55 -8.71 18.14
CA GLN A 236 -8.58 -8.04 16.83
C GLN A 236 -8.58 -6.52 16.98
N ARG A 237 -9.38 -5.96 17.89
CA ARG A 237 -9.41 -4.53 18.20
C ARG A 237 -8.07 -4.02 18.70
N ARG A 238 -7.39 -4.75 19.59
CA ARG A 238 -6.05 -4.39 20.08
C ARG A 238 -4.98 -4.45 19.01
N ILE A 239 -5.07 -5.42 18.09
CA ILE A 239 -4.12 -5.58 16.98
C ILE A 239 -4.32 -4.49 15.94
N PHE A 240 -5.57 -4.16 15.61
CA PHE A 240 -5.90 -3.27 14.50
C PHE A 240 -6.28 -1.85 14.95
N SER A 241 -6.16 -1.52 16.24
CA SER A 241 -6.51 -0.22 16.86
C SER A 241 -7.87 0.31 16.40
N VAL A 242 -8.84 -0.58 16.24
CA VAL A 242 -10.23 -0.19 15.96
C VAL A 242 -10.82 0.41 17.22
N GLY A 243 -11.39 1.62 17.12
CA GLY A 243 -12.06 2.29 18.23
C GLY A 243 -13.24 1.48 18.77
N ASP A 244 -13.63 1.76 20.03
CA ASP A 244 -14.66 1.00 20.77
C ASP A 244 -16.06 1.05 20.13
N GLU A 245 -16.31 1.99 19.20
CA GLU A 245 -17.64 2.22 18.63
C GLU A 245 -17.89 1.55 17.27
N GLU A 246 -16.86 0.93 16.66
CA GLU A 246 -16.95 0.39 15.30
C GLU A 246 -16.77 -1.13 15.28
N ASP A 247 -17.69 -1.86 14.64
CA ASP A 247 -17.53 -3.29 14.38
C ASP A 247 -16.43 -3.49 13.30
N PRO A 248 -15.32 -4.18 13.62
CA PRO A 248 -14.27 -4.45 12.64
C PRO A 248 -14.74 -5.21 11.40
N ARG A 249 -15.94 -5.83 11.50
CA ARG A 249 -16.59 -6.53 10.39
C ARG A 249 -17.40 -5.59 9.50
N ASP A 250 -17.70 -4.38 9.97
CA ASP A 250 -18.32 -3.38 9.12
C ASP A 250 -17.27 -2.84 8.14
N ALA A 251 -17.46 -3.21 6.88
CA ALA A 251 -16.53 -2.81 5.82
C ALA A 251 -16.45 -1.30 5.59
N ALA A 252 -17.45 -0.53 6.05
CA ALA A 252 -17.48 0.92 5.90
C ALA A 252 -16.65 1.63 6.97
N SER A 253 -16.60 1.08 8.19
CA SER A 253 -15.94 1.68 9.35
C SER A 253 -14.53 1.14 9.60
N ASN A 254 -14.15 0.00 9.00
CA ASN A 254 -12.84 -0.61 9.18
C ASN A 254 -11.73 0.33 8.68
N PRO A 255 -10.78 0.77 9.55
CA PRO A 255 -9.69 1.67 9.20
C PRO A 255 -8.65 1.05 8.26
N ALA A 256 -8.64 -0.28 8.10
CA ALA A 256 -7.75 -0.96 7.19
C ALA A 256 -8.22 -0.79 5.74
N PHE A 257 -7.68 0.20 5.07
CA PHE A 257 -7.92 0.46 3.65
C PHE A 257 -6.69 1.08 3.00
N PHE A 258 -6.66 1.05 1.68
CA PHE A 258 -5.74 1.85 0.89
C PHE A 258 -6.47 2.49 -0.31
N ASP A 259 -5.94 3.61 -0.76
CA ASP A 259 -6.33 4.29 -1.99
C ASP A 259 -5.31 3.96 -3.07
N VAL A 260 -5.81 3.55 -4.25
CA VAL A 260 -4.97 3.38 -5.44
C VAL A 260 -4.80 4.75 -6.07
N MET A 261 -3.55 5.24 -6.09
CA MET A 261 -3.17 6.54 -6.62
C MET A 261 -2.75 6.46 -8.08
N TYR A 262 -2.12 5.36 -8.47
CA TYR A 262 -1.69 5.08 -9.84
C TYR A 262 -1.73 3.58 -10.08
N LEU A 263 -2.18 3.17 -11.26
CA LEU A 263 -2.15 1.79 -11.68
C LEU A 263 -1.99 1.69 -13.19
N ASP A 264 -0.99 0.91 -13.62
CA ASP A 264 -0.88 0.41 -15.00
C ASP A 264 -0.38 -1.04 -15.00
N ASP A 265 0.11 -1.51 -16.15
CA ASP A 265 0.56 -2.90 -16.28
C ASP A 265 1.83 -3.23 -15.49
N GLU A 266 2.64 -2.24 -15.14
CA GLU A 266 3.95 -2.41 -14.51
C GLU A 266 4.01 -1.88 -13.08
N LEU A 267 3.27 -0.80 -12.76
CA LEU A 267 3.41 -0.03 -11.53
C LEU A 267 2.07 0.14 -10.83
N LEU A 268 2.07 -0.12 -9.54
CA LEU A 268 1.00 0.18 -8.60
C LEU A 268 1.51 1.16 -7.54
N ILE A 269 0.83 2.29 -7.36
CA ILE A 269 1.07 3.23 -6.27
C ILE A 269 -0.18 3.25 -5.39
N ILE A 270 -0.01 3.00 -4.09
CA ILE A 270 -1.10 3.05 -3.12
C ILE A 270 -0.74 3.93 -1.93
N LYS A 271 -1.77 4.53 -1.33
CA LYS A 271 -1.68 5.29 -0.09
C LYS A 271 -2.48 4.57 0.98
N GLN A 272 -1.82 4.20 2.06
CA GLN A 272 -2.46 3.53 3.20
C GLN A 272 -3.25 4.54 4.04
N GLY A 273 -4.43 4.13 4.55
CA GLY A 273 -5.27 4.99 5.36
C GLY A 273 -4.70 5.22 6.76
N SER A 274 -4.44 4.15 7.49
CA SER A 274 -3.86 4.22 8.85
C SER A 274 -2.85 3.09 9.03
N PRO A 275 -1.68 3.33 9.59
CA PRO A 275 -1.15 4.59 10.16
C PRO A 275 -0.70 5.62 9.12
N GLY A 276 -0.89 5.37 7.86
CA GLY A 276 -0.46 6.20 6.74
C GLY A 276 0.84 5.70 6.11
N GLY A 277 1.17 6.27 4.97
CA GLY A 277 2.35 5.95 4.19
C GLY A 277 2.01 5.62 2.74
N MET A 278 3.02 5.77 1.88
CA MET A 278 2.95 5.46 0.46
C MET A 278 3.64 4.11 0.20
N PHE A 279 3.14 3.41 -0.79
CA PHE A 279 3.76 2.20 -1.31
C PHE A 279 3.82 2.29 -2.82
N ALA A 280 4.95 1.92 -3.39
CA ALA A 280 5.09 1.65 -4.82
C ALA A 280 5.50 0.20 -5.01
N ALA A 281 4.86 -0.48 -5.95
CA ALA A 281 5.12 -1.88 -6.24
C ALA A 281 5.11 -2.12 -7.76
N VAL A 282 5.94 -3.04 -8.21
CA VAL A 282 6.02 -3.46 -9.61
C VAL A 282 5.37 -4.82 -9.81
N ALA A 283 4.73 -4.99 -10.96
CA ALA A 283 4.16 -6.28 -11.34
C ALA A 283 5.28 -7.31 -11.55
N VAL A 284 5.07 -8.52 -11.04
CA VAL A 284 5.95 -9.68 -11.24
C VAL A 284 5.11 -10.91 -11.51
N ASP A 285 5.67 -11.85 -12.26
CA ASP A 285 4.95 -13.08 -12.61
C ASP A 285 4.78 -13.99 -11.40
N ASP A 286 5.82 -14.09 -10.56
CA ASP A 286 5.85 -15.01 -9.43
C ASP A 286 6.57 -14.43 -8.20
N LEU A 287 6.29 -15.05 -7.05
CA LEU A 287 7.05 -14.82 -5.84
C LEU A 287 8.46 -15.38 -6.02
N ALA A 288 9.48 -14.53 -5.90
CA ALA A 288 10.84 -15.02 -5.95
C ALA A 288 11.05 -16.07 -4.85
N ARG A 289 11.75 -17.16 -5.19
CA ARG A 289 12.23 -18.15 -4.23
C ARG A 289 13.69 -17.81 -3.93
N GLY A 290 13.96 -17.38 -2.71
CA GLY A 290 15.34 -17.15 -2.27
C GLY A 290 15.82 -15.71 -2.34
N TYR A 291 17.15 -15.56 -2.18
CA TYR A 291 17.89 -14.29 -2.14
C TYR A 291 17.94 -13.58 -3.48
#